data_3d35870217a61a08333f4f5dcdb2d4e6
#
_entry.id   3d35870217a61a08333f4f5dcdb2d4e6
#
_cell.length_a   1.000
_cell.length_b   1.000
_cell.length_c   1.000
_cell.angle_alpha   90.00
_cell.angle_beta   90.00
_cell.angle_gamma   90.00
#
_symmetry.space_group_name_H-M   'P 1'
#
loop_
_entity.id
_entity.type
_entity.pdbx_description
1 polymer ?
#
loop_
_entity_poly.entity_id
_entity_poly.type
_entity_poly.pdbx_seq_one_letter_code
_entity_poly.pdbx_strand_id
1 'polypeptide(L)'
;MAVISMKQLLEAGVHFGHQTRRWNPKMKKYIFTERNGIYIIDLQKTVKKVDEAYNFLKQVSEDGGQVLFVGTKKQAQESVKSEAERAGQFHINQRWLGGLLTNYKTISKRIKRISEIEKMEEDGLFEVLPKKEVVELKKEYDRLIKFLGGIRDMKSMPQALFVVDPRKERNAIAEARKLNIPIVGIVDTNCDPDEIDYVIPANDDAIRAVKLLTAKMADAILEGQQGVSNEEVAAEQNIDLDEKEKSEETEATEE
;
A
#
# COMPACT_ATOMS: atom_id res chain seq x y z
N MET A 1 14.32 -17.16 6.56
CA MET A 1 13.46 -17.31 7.76
C MET A 1 12.07 -16.84 7.39
N ALA A 2 10.99 -17.41 7.98
CA ALA A 2 9.65 -16.92 7.72
C ALA A 2 9.51 -15.48 8.25
N VAL A 3 8.93 -14.59 7.46
CA VAL A 3 8.71 -13.15 7.79
C VAL A 3 7.83 -12.98 9.02
N ILE A 4 6.94 -13.96 9.27
CA ILE A 4 5.98 -13.94 10.37
C ILE A 4 5.85 -15.32 11.01
N SER A 5 5.75 -15.37 12.33
CA SER A 5 5.56 -16.63 13.04
C SER A 5 4.06 -17.00 13.11
N MET A 6 3.78 -18.31 13.12
CA MET A 6 2.41 -18.83 13.29
C MET A 6 1.79 -18.38 14.62
N LYS A 7 2.61 -18.22 15.68
CA LYS A 7 2.16 -17.74 16.98
C LYS A 7 1.61 -16.30 16.92
N GLN A 8 2.33 -15.40 16.21
CA GLN A 8 1.89 -14.00 16.01
C GLN A 8 0.57 -13.94 15.24
N LEU A 9 0.41 -14.76 14.18
CA LEU A 9 -0.83 -14.84 13.42
C LEU A 9 -2.01 -15.31 14.27
N LEU A 10 -1.77 -16.29 15.14
CA LEU A 10 -2.80 -16.85 16.00
C LEU A 10 -3.24 -15.85 17.08
N GLU A 11 -2.29 -15.16 17.72
CA GLU A 11 -2.55 -14.12 18.74
C GLU A 11 -3.28 -12.89 18.15
N ALA A 12 -2.99 -12.55 16.90
CA ALA A 12 -3.68 -11.47 16.19
C ALA A 12 -5.09 -11.87 15.69
N GLY A 13 -5.45 -13.15 15.74
CA GLY A 13 -6.76 -13.65 15.29
C GLY A 13 -6.90 -13.73 13.77
N VAL A 14 -5.80 -13.91 13.05
CA VAL A 14 -5.76 -14.01 11.58
C VAL A 14 -6.51 -15.23 11.05
N HIS A 15 -6.60 -16.30 11.85
CA HIS A 15 -7.20 -17.57 11.49
C HIS A 15 -8.74 -17.58 11.46
N PHE A 16 -9.40 -16.57 12.02
CA PHE A 16 -10.86 -16.49 11.97
C PHE A 16 -11.31 -15.99 10.59
N GLY A 17 -12.20 -16.72 9.97
CA GLY A 17 -12.89 -16.27 8.76
C GLY A 17 -14.32 -15.84 9.04
N HIS A 18 -15.13 -15.75 8.01
CA HIS A 18 -16.54 -15.41 8.10
C HIS A 18 -17.43 -16.62 8.39
N GLN A 19 -18.70 -16.35 8.69
CA GLN A 19 -19.73 -17.38 8.86
C GLN A 19 -19.84 -18.25 7.61
N THR A 20 -20.08 -19.54 7.80
CA THR A 20 -20.15 -20.55 6.72
C THR A 20 -21.14 -20.19 5.62
N ARG A 21 -22.26 -19.54 5.91
CA ARG A 21 -23.25 -19.09 4.93
C ARG A 21 -22.78 -17.97 3.98
N ARG A 22 -21.67 -17.32 4.30
CA ARG A 22 -21.15 -16.16 3.55
C ARG A 22 -19.88 -16.44 2.78
N TRP A 23 -19.44 -17.67 2.75
CA TRP A 23 -18.17 -18.03 2.16
C TRP A 23 -18.18 -18.05 0.62
N ASN A 24 -17.00 -17.99 0.03
CA ASN A 24 -16.79 -18.23 -1.39
C ASN A 24 -16.21 -19.64 -1.57
N PRO A 25 -16.81 -20.51 -2.42
CA PRO A 25 -16.31 -21.87 -2.66
C PRO A 25 -14.85 -21.94 -3.15
N LYS A 26 -14.37 -20.93 -3.87
CA LYS A 26 -12.98 -20.83 -4.32
C LYS A 26 -11.97 -20.72 -3.18
N MET A 27 -12.42 -20.24 -2.01
CA MET A 27 -11.59 -20.16 -0.79
C MET A 27 -11.38 -21.51 -0.11
N LYS A 28 -12.06 -22.60 -0.55
CA LYS A 28 -11.93 -23.94 0.02
C LYS A 28 -10.46 -24.38 0.19
N LYS A 29 -9.60 -24.02 -0.75
CA LYS A 29 -8.17 -24.38 -0.72
C LYS A 29 -7.39 -23.73 0.44
N TYR A 30 -7.93 -22.65 1.06
CA TYR A 30 -7.29 -21.92 2.18
C TYR A 30 -7.99 -22.16 3.52
N ILE A 31 -9.09 -22.91 3.54
CA ILE A 31 -9.83 -23.23 4.76
C ILE A 31 -9.27 -24.52 5.36
N PHE A 32 -8.99 -24.48 6.68
CA PHE A 32 -8.56 -25.63 7.46
C PHE A 32 -9.74 -26.46 7.96
N THR A 33 -10.70 -25.83 8.62
CA THR A 33 -11.86 -26.48 9.21
C THR A 33 -13.00 -25.48 9.45
N GLU A 34 -14.12 -25.98 9.93
CA GLU A 34 -15.23 -25.20 10.44
C GLU A 34 -15.36 -25.42 11.96
N ARG A 35 -15.64 -24.36 12.68
CA ARG A 35 -15.92 -24.40 14.14
C ARG A 35 -16.98 -23.37 14.50
N ASN A 36 -18.05 -23.82 15.15
CA ASN A 36 -19.16 -22.96 15.62
C ASN A 36 -19.79 -22.11 14.47
N GLY A 37 -19.91 -22.66 13.26
CA GLY A 37 -20.48 -21.95 12.12
C GLY A 37 -19.58 -20.87 11.49
N ILE A 38 -18.27 -20.87 11.86
CA ILE A 38 -17.26 -19.97 11.32
C ILE A 38 -16.14 -20.80 10.70
N TYR A 39 -15.68 -20.41 9.52
CA TYR A 39 -14.53 -21.05 8.88
C TYR A 39 -13.22 -20.60 9.56
N ILE A 40 -12.31 -21.55 9.70
CA ILE A 40 -10.96 -21.33 10.20
C ILE A 40 -9.99 -21.41 9.03
N ILE A 41 -9.20 -20.36 8.85
CA ILE A 41 -8.20 -20.25 7.78
C ILE A 41 -6.95 -21.06 8.17
N ASP A 42 -6.35 -21.71 7.18
CA ASP A 42 -5.11 -22.48 7.32
C ASP A 42 -3.90 -21.54 7.44
N LEU A 43 -3.42 -21.36 8.68
CA LEU A 43 -2.28 -20.49 8.95
C LEU A 43 -0.96 -20.96 8.31
N GLN A 44 -0.79 -22.25 8.04
CA GLN A 44 0.41 -22.74 7.36
C GLN A 44 0.48 -22.20 5.92
N LYS A 45 -0.69 -22.11 5.26
CA LYS A 45 -0.80 -21.49 3.93
C LYS A 45 -0.65 -19.98 4.02
N THR A 46 -1.23 -19.36 5.07
CA THR A 46 -1.07 -17.92 5.29
C THR A 46 0.40 -17.52 5.40
N VAL A 47 1.21 -18.22 6.21
CA VAL A 47 2.66 -17.94 6.34
C VAL A 47 3.35 -17.94 4.98
N LYS A 48 3.14 -19.00 4.18
CA LYS A 48 3.76 -19.12 2.86
C LYS A 48 3.34 -17.99 1.92
N LYS A 49 2.04 -17.64 1.95
CA LYS A 49 1.50 -16.59 1.10
C LYS A 49 1.91 -15.18 1.55
N VAL A 50 2.13 -14.98 2.84
CA VAL A 50 2.76 -13.75 3.35
C VAL A 50 4.19 -13.63 2.86
N ASP A 51 4.98 -14.72 2.91
CA ASP A 51 6.36 -14.71 2.43
C ASP A 51 6.43 -14.41 0.91
N GLU A 52 5.52 -14.99 0.10
CA GLU A 52 5.41 -14.69 -1.35
C GLU A 52 5.08 -13.21 -1.60
N ALA A 53 4.09 -12.66 -0.89
CA ALA A 53 3.67 -11.27 -1.01
C ALA A 53 4.74 -10.29 -0.54
N TYR A 54 5.43 -10.63 0.55
CA TYR A 54 6.54 -9.87 1.10
C TYR A 54 7.68 -9.72 0.09
N ASN A 55 8.13 -10.83 -0.47
CA ASN A 55 9.21 -10.84 -1.46
C ASN A 55 8.83 -10.05 -2.72
N PHE A 56 7.58 -10.15 -3.16
CA PHE A 56 7.09 -9.38 -4.29
C PHE A 56 7.13 -7.86 -4.01
N LEU A 57 6.59 -7.41 -2.87
CA LEU A 57 6.60 -5.97 -2.54
C LEU A 57 8.01 -5.44 -2.29
N LYS A 58 8.89 -6.26 -1.70
CA LYS A 58 10.30 -5.94 -1.56
C LYS A 58 10.95 -5.71 -2.93
N GLN A 59 10.74 -6.63 -3.88
CA GLN A 59 11.26 -6.49 -5.24
C GLN A 59 10.71 -5.23 -5.95
N VAL A 60 9.40 -4.95 -5.83
CA VAL A 60 8.81 -3.71 -6.38
C VAL A 60 9.50 -2.47 -5.80
N SER A 61 9.85 -2.51 -4.53
CA SER A 61 10.52 -1.39 -3.84
C SER A 61 12.00 -1.27 -4.24
N GLU A 62 12.72 -2.40 -4.41
CA GLU A 62 14.08 -2.45 -4.94
C GLU A 62 14.15 -1.87 -6.36
N ASP A 63 13.13 -2.11 -7.18
CA ASP A 63 13.01 -1.52 -8.52
C ASP A 63 12.59 -0.04 -8.52
N GLY A 64 12.53 0.62 -7.35
CA GLY A 64 12.09 2.01 -7.19
C GLY A 64 10.59 2.22 -7.42
N GLY A 65 9.80 1.15 -7.42
CA GLY A 65 8.36 1.17 -7.64
C GLY A 65 7.59 1.72 -6.45
N GLN A 66 6.39 2.24 -6.74
CA GLN A 66 5.46 2.78 -5.74
C GLN A 66 4.31 1.82 -5.50
N VAL A 67 3.90 1.69 -4.24
CA VAL A 67 2.80 0.84 -3.82
C VAL A 67 1.63 1.69 -3.30
N LEU A 68 0.42 1.41 -3.77
CA LEU A 68 -0.78 2.06 -3.27
C LEU A 68 -1.52 1.15 -2.29
N PHE A 69 -1.59 1.56 -1.04
CA PHE A 69 -2.33 0.88 0.01
C PHE A 69 -3.79 1.27 -0.02
N VAL A 70 -4.70 0.29 -0.10
CA VAL A 70 -6.14 0.50 -0.22
C VAL A 70 -6.88 -0.26 0.87
N GLY A 71 -7.64 0.46 1.69
CA GLY A 71 -8.47 -0.16 2.72
C GLY A 71 -9.46 0.82 3.31
N THR A 72 -10.70 0.79 2.81
CA THR A 72 -11.77 1.69 3.26
C THR A 72 -12.61 1.12 4.39
N LYS A 73 -12.35 -0.12 4.81
CA LYS A 73 -12.99 -0.77 5.94
C LYS A 73 -12.58 -0.07 7.24
N LYS A 74 -13.53 0.18 8.15
CA LYS A 74 -13.24 0.88 9.42
C LYS A 74 -12.08 0.26 10.20
N GLN A 75 -11.97 -1.06 10.17
CA GLN A 75 -10.91 -1.82 10.84
C GLN A 75 -9.53 -1.65 10.19
N ALA A 76 -9.49 -1.24 8.91
CA ALA A 76 -8.26 -1.10 8.13
C ALA A 76 -7.78 0.35 7.98
N GLN A 77 -8.68 1.33 8.07
CA GLN A 77 -8.41 2.73 7.74
C GLN A 77 -7.17 3.31 8.41
N GLU A 78 -7.02 3.09 9.70
CA GLU A 78 -5.90 3.62 10.48
C GLU A 78 -4.60 2.87 10.17
N SER A 79 -4.66 1.55 10.11
CA SER A 79 -3.48 0.73 9.81
C SER A 79 -2.95 0.98 8.41
N VAL A 80 -3.84 1.10 7.42
CA VAL A 80 -3.47 1.41 6.03
C VAL A 80 -2.81 2.78 5.93
N LYS A 81 -3.35 3.80 6.61
CA LYS A 81 -2.76 5.14 6.63
C LYS A 81 -1.38 5.14 7.29
N SER A 82 -1.31 4.70 8.56
CA SER A 82 -0.09 4.79 9.36
C SER A 82 1.06 3.99 8.76
N GLU A 83 0.80 2.80 8.21
CA GLU A 83 1.84 1.94 7.65
C GLU A 83 2.28 2.40 6.25
N ALA A 84 1.37 2.93 5.44
CA ALA A 84 1.74 3.54 4.16
C ALA A 84 2.60 4.79 4.37
N GLU A 85 2.20 5.68 5.29
CA GLU A 85 2.99 6.87 5.65
C GLU A 85 4.38 6.48 6.21
N ARG A 86 4.46 5.44 7.06
CA ARG A 86 5.72 4.92 7.59
C ARG A 86 6.67 4.42 6.51
N ALA A 87 6.12 3.79 5.47
CA ALA A 87 6.89 3.26 4.34
C ALA A 87 7.10 4.29 3.22
N GLY A 88 6.69 5.55 3.38
CA GLY A 88 6.78 6.57 2.34
C GLY A 88 5.93 6.25 1.10
N GLN A 89 4.84 5.52 1.27
CA GLN A 89 3.97 5.06 0.20
C GLN A 89 2.60 5.73 0.23
N PHE A 90 1.82 5.52 -0.81
CA PHE A 90 0.49 6.15 -0.97
C PHE A 90 -0.62 5.31 -0.35
N HIS A 91 -1.72 5.98 0.04
CA HIS A 91 -2.86 5.28 0.61
C HIS A 91 -4.21 5.87 0.23
N ILE A 92 -5.22 5.00 0.19
CA ILE A 92 -6.65 5.35 0.13
C ILE A 92 -7.36 4.62 1.27
N ASN A 93 -7.74 5.36 2.31
CA ASN A 93 -8.35 4.80 3.52
C ASN A 93 -9.79 5.20 3.77
N GLN A 94 -10.39 6.11 2.98
CA GLN A 94 -11.77 6.56 3.21
C GLN A 94 -12.74 5.97 2.18
N ARG A 95 -12.55 6.29 0.92
CA ARG A 95 -13.39 5.82 -0.18
C ARG A 95 -12.62 5.82 -1.48
N TRP A 96 -12.67 4.71 -2.20
CA TRP A 96 -12.19 4.67 -3.57
C TRP A 96 -13.09 5.51 -4.49
N LEU A 97 -12.52 6.47 -5.17
CA LEU A 97 -13.24 7.26 -6.18
C LEU A 97 -13.13 6.53 -7.52
N GLY A 98 -14.26 6.25 -8.15
CA GLY A 98 -14.27 5.60 -9.46
C GLY A 98 -13.46 6.40 -10.49
N GLY A 99 -12.59 5.70 -11.24
CA GLY A 99 -11.66 6.33 -12.17
C GLY A 99 -10.36 6.84 -11.53
N LEU A 100 -10.07 6.46 -10.28
CA LEU A 100 -8.88 6.93 -9.57
C LEU A 100 -7.59 6.57 -10.32
N LEU A 101 -7.50 5.38 -10.88
CA LEU A 101 -6.39 4.95 -11.73
C LEU A 101 -6.72 5.14 -13.22
N THR A 102 -7.87 4.64 -13.66
CA THR A 102 -8.24 4.64 -15.09
C THR A 102 -8.52 6.04 -15.66
N ASN A 103 -8.81 7.02 -14.82
CA ASN A 103 -8.99 8.43 -15.21
C ASN A 103 -8.11 9.36 -14.35
N TYR A 104 -6.88 8.95 -14.12
CA TYR A 104 -5.91 9.67 -13.27
C TYR A 104 -5.71 11.12 -13.68
N LYS A 105 -5.77 11.44 -15.00
CA LYS A 105 -5.66 12.81 -15.50
C LYS A 105 -6.72 13.76 -14.87
N THR A 106 -7.93 13.27 -14.64
CA THR A 106 -8.98 14.04 -13.99
C THR A 106 -8.78 14.13 -12.48
N ILE A 107 -8.34 13.04 -11.85
CA ILE A 107 -8.01 13.00 -10.42
C ILE A 107 -6.83 13.94 -10.12
N SER A 108 -5.78 13.93 -10.93
CA SER A 108 -4.62 14.83 -10.79
C SER A 108 -5.01 16.32 -10.79
N LYS A 109 -6.03 16.71 -11.59
CA LYS A 109 -6.56 18.09 -11.54
C LYS A 109 -7.21 18.40 -10.18
N ARG A 110 -7.89 17.41 -9.56
CA ARG A 110 -8.48 17.57 -8.23
C ARG A 110 -7.41 17.64 -7.14
N ILE A 111 -6.32 16.88 -7.31
CA ILE A 111 -5.16 16.97 -6.40
C ILE A 111 -4.50 18.35 -6.51
N LYS A 112 -4.28 18.86 -7.72
CA LYS A 112 -3.75 20.22 -7.92
C LYS A 112 -4.62 21.29 -7.27
N ARG A 113 -5.94 21.09 -7.24
CA ARG A 113 -6.89 22.00 -6.58
C ARG A 113 -6.62 22.14 -5.08
N ILE A 114 -6.10 21.11 -4.42
CA ILE A 114 -5.68 21.17 -3.01
C ILE A 114 -4.59 22.24 -2.85
N SER A 115 -3.54 22.15 -3.65
CA SER A 115 -2.42 23.10 -3.60
C SER A 115 -2.81 24.51 -4.03
N GLU A 116 -3.81 24.66 -4.93
CA GLU A 116 -4.35 25.98 -5.29
C GLU A 116 -5.04 26.62 -4.11
N ILE A 117 -5.87 25.87 -3.37
CA ILE A 117 -6.59 26.41 -2.20
C ILE A 117 -5.61 26.78 -1.09
N GLU A 118 -4.57 25.97 -0.85
CA GLU A 118 -3.51 26.26 0.11
C GLU A 118 -2.78 27.56 -0.24
N LYS A 119 -2.41 27.74 -1.51
CA LYS A 119 -1.80 29.00 -1.98
C LYS A 119 -2.71 30.21 -1.81
N MET A 120 -4.02 30.05 -2.07
CA MET A 120 -4.98 31.15 -1.84
C MET A 120 -5.04 31.56 -0.37
N GLU A 121 -4.85 30.64 0.58
CA GLU A 121 -4.79 30.92 2.01
C GLU A 121 -3.46 31.58 2.38
N GLU A 122 -2.34 31.08 1.86
CA GLU A 122 -0.98 31.66 2.08
C GLU A 122 -0.84 33.06 1.50
N ASP A 123 -1.41 33.33 0.32
CA ASP A 123 -1.40 34.62 -0.35
C ASP A 123 -2.37 35.64 0.29
N GLY A 124 -3.07 35.28 1.38
CA GLY A 124 -4.00 36.15 2.10
C GLY A 124 -5.33 36.43 1.37
N LEU A 125 -5.62 35.72 0.27
CA LEU A 125 -6.87 35.90 -0.49
C LEU A 125 -8.12 35.63 0.35
N PHE A 126 -8.01 34.81 1.40
CA PHE A 126 -9.13 34.52 2.30
C PHE A 126 -9.58 35.72 3.14
N GLU A 127 -8.73 36.74 3.30
CA GLU A 127 -9.07 37.99 3.98
C GLU A 127 -9.88 38.96 3.09
N VAL A 128 -9.70 38.86 1.78
CA VAL A 128 -10.35 39.72 0.78
C VAL A 128 -11.70 39.14 0.30
N LEU A 129 -11.82 37.80 0.31
CA LEU A 129 -13.03 37.11 -0.17
C LEU A 129 -14.20 37.23 0.82
N PRO A 130 -15.45 37.21 0.31
CA PRO A 130 -16.63 37.13 1.16
C PRO A 130 -16.58 35.88 2.07
N LYS A 131 -16.97 36.03 3.34
CA LYS A 131 -16.95 34.92 4.34
C LYS A 131 -17.63 33.63 3.86
N LYS A 132 -18.69 33.74 3.06
CA LYS A 132 -19.41 32.61 2.51
C LYS A 132 -18.53 31.80 1.55
N GLU A 133 -17.79 32.45 0.67
CA GLU A 133 -16.87 31.80 -0.28
C GLU A 133 -15.71 31.12 0.44
N VAL A 134 -15.13 31.76 1.43
CA VAL A 134 -14.08 31.16 2.27
C VAL A 134 -14.55 29.87 2.94
N VAL A 135 -15.78 29.86 3.47
CA VAL A 135 -16.36 28.65 4.08
C VAL A 135 -16.58 27.54 3.05
N GLU A 136 -16.99 27.87 1.83
CA GLU A 136 -17.16 26.91 0.74
C GLU A 136 -15.80 26.33 0.30
N LEU A 137 -14.77 27.16 0.15
CA LEU A 137 -13.39 26.72 -0.17
C LEU A 137 -12.81 25.81 0.92
N LYS A 138 -12.97 26.15 2.19
CA LYS A 138 -12.52 25.28 3.30
C LYS A 138 -13.25 23.94 3.31
N LYS A 139 -14.55 23.89 3.05
CA LYS A 139 -15.29 22.64 2.92
C LYS A 139 -14.85 21.81 1.70
N GLU A 140 -14.51 22.47 0.59
CA GLU A 140 -13.95 21.81 -0.59
C GLU A 140 -12.59 21.20 -0.24
N TYR A 141 -11.71 21.96 0.38
CA TYR A 141 -10.39 21.53 0.83
C TYR A 141 -10.46 20.32 1.76
N ASP A 142 -11.25 20.38 2.83
CA ASP A 142 -11.43 19.28 3.78
C ASP A 142 -11.91 18.00 3.09
N ARG A 143 -12.82 18.13 2.13
CA ARG A 143 -13.30 17.00 1.34
C ARG A 143 -12.20 16.42 0.46
N LEU A 144 -11.41 17.24 -0.21
CA LEU A 144 -10.33 16.80 -1.09
C LEU A 144 -9.23 16.12 -0.28
N ILE A 145 -8.77 16.70 0.81
CA ILE A 145 -7.78 16.12 1.72
C ILE A 145 -8.26 14.78 2.27
N LYS A 146 -9.51 14.71 2.70
CA LYS A 146 -10.10 13.49 3.24
C LYS A 146 -10.04 12.31 2.26
N PHE A 147 -10.26 12.53 0.97
CA PHE A 147 -10.37 11.46 -0.03
C PHE A 147 -9.12 11.27 -0.88
N LEU A 148 -8.33 12.31 -1.09
CA LEU A 148 -7.20 12.32 -2.00
C LEU A 148 -5.88 12.65 -1.32
N GLY A 149 -5.89 13.03 -0.04
CA GLY A 149 -4.68 13.43 0.70
C GLY A 149 -3.59 12.36 0.67
N GLY A 150 -3.94 11.09 0.79
CA GLY A 150 -2.97 9.99 0.78
C GLY A 150 -2.33 9.69 -0.58
N ILE A 151 -2.78 10.33 -1.65
CA ILE A 151 -2.19 10.24 -3.00
C ILE A 151 -1.73 11.59 -3.54
N ARG A 152 -1.60 12.60 -2.67
CA ARG A 152 -1.27 13.98 -3.06
C ARG A 152 0.04 14.03 -3.86
N ASP A 153 1.05 13.34 -3.39
CA ASP A 153 2.40 13.38 -3.95
C ASP A 153 2.66 12.29 -5.00
N MET A 154 1.63 11.52 -5.36
CA MET A 154 1.72 10.48 -6.38
C MET A 154 1.87 11.11 -7.78
N LYS A 155 3.07 11.02 -8.36
CA LYS A 155 3.40 11.60 -9.68
C LYS A 155 3.12 10.62 -10.83
N SER A 156 3.22 9.34 -10.58
CA SER A 156 3.07 8.26 -11.56
C SER A 156 2.07 7.20 -11.07
N MET A 157 1.67 6.29 -11.97
CA MET A 157 0.86 5.14 -11.58
C MET A 157 1.63 4.22 -10.64
N PRO A 158 0.98 3.66 -9.62
CA PRO A 158 1.63 2.70 -8.74
C PRO A 158 1.94 1.40 -9.49
N GLN A 159 3.05 0.77 -9.14
CA GLN A 159 3.51 -0.49 -9.71
C GLN A 159 2.84 -1.70 -9.04
N ALA A 160 2.29 -1.53 -7.84
CA ALA A 160 1.50 -2.55 -7.16
C ALA A 160 0.40 -1.93 -6.30
N LEU A 161 -0.68 -2.67 -6.08
CA LEU A 161 -1.70 -2.37 -5.08
C LEU A 161 -1.61 -3.34 -3.92
N PHE A 162 -1.73 -2.82 -2.68
CA PHE A 162 -2.02 -3.64 -1.50
C PHE A 162 -3.45 -3.35 -1.04
N VAL A 163 -4.32 -4.38 -1.04
CA VAL A 163 -5.77 -4.22 -0.83
C VAL A 163 -6.22 -5.00 0.41
N VAL A 164 -6.99 -4.36 1.28
CA VAL A 164 -7.67 -5.01 2.41
C VAL A 164 -9.15 -5.15 2.09
N ASP A 165 -9.70 -6.37 2.17
CA ASP A 165 -11.07 -6.73 1.80
C ASP A 165 -11.38 -6.49 0.31
N PRO A 166 -10.96 -7.40 -0.58
CA PRO A 166 -11.21 -7.31 -2.02
C PRO A 166 -12.68 -7.14 -2.39
N ARG A 167 -13.58 -7.72 -1.60
CA ARG A 167 -15.03 -7.64 -1.85
C ARG A 167 -15.55 -6.22 -1.74
N LYS A 168 -15.01 -5.44 -0.80
CA LYS A 168 -15.38 -4.04 -0.60
C LYS A 168 -14.71 -3.13 -1.63
N GLU A 169 -13.48 -3.43 -1.98
CA GLU A 169 -12.66 -2.63 -2.88
C GLU A 169 -12.72 -3.07 -4.36
N ARG A 170 -13.86 -3.66 -4.79
CA ARG A 170 -14.05 -4.19 -6.16
C ARG A 170 -13.70 -3.19 -7.26
N ASN A 171 -13.99 -1.91 -7.06
CA ASN A 171 -13.69 -0.88 -8.05
C ASN A 171 -12.18 -0.67 -8.19
N ALA A 172 -11.43 -0.69 -7.09
CA ALA A 172 -9.97 -0.61 -7.10
C ALA A 172 -9.36 -1.79 -7.86
N ILE A 173 -9.83 -3.00 -7.57
CA ILE A 173 -9.39 -4.23 -8.22
C ILE A 173 -9.70 -4.22 -9.72
N ALA A 174 -10.92 -3.83 -10.10
CA ALA A 174 -11.31 -3.76 -11.51
C ALA A 174 -10.47 -2.74 -12.31
N GLU A 175 -10.14 -1.60 -11.71
CA GLU A 175 -9.27 -0.60 -12.33
C GLU A 175 -7.83 -1.07 -12.42
N ALA A 176 -7.27 -1.67 -11.36
CA ALA A 176 -5.92 -2.21 -11.35
C ALA A 176 -5.75 -3.31 -12.41
N ARG A 177 -6.67 -4.26 -12.49
CA ARG A 177 -6.66 -5.33 -13.50
C ARG A 177 -6.73 -4.78 -14.92
N LYS A 178 -7.55 -3.73 -15.15
CA LYS A 178 -7.63 -3.07 -16.46
C LYS A 178 -6.31 -2.45 -16.89
N LEU A 179 -5.49 -2.01 -15.93
CA LEU A 179 -4.18 -1.40 -16.16
C LEU A 179 -3.03 -2.40 -15.99
N ASN A 180 -3.31 -3.70 -15.78
CA ASN A 180 -2.33 -4.74 -15.51
C ASN A 180 -1.40 -4.42 -14.32
N ILE A 181 -1.94 -3.75 -13.29
CA ILE A 181 -1.21 -3.49 -12.05
C ILE A 181 -1.41 -4.69 -11.12
N PRO A 182 -0.35 -5.37 -10.68
CA PRO A 182 -0.43 -6.51 -9.79
C PRO A 182 -1.01 -6.14 -8.42
N ILE A 183 -1.80 -7.06 -7.86
CA ILE A 183 -2.55 -6.84 -6.63
C ILE A 183 -2.12 -7.85 -5.57
N VAL A 184 -1.65 -7.32 -4.44
CA VAL A 184 -1.48 -8.06 -3.18
C VAL A 184 -2.72 -7.82 -2.33
N GLY A 185 -3.34 -8.85 -1.77
CA GLY A 185 -4.56 -8.64 -1.02
C GLY A 185 -4.73 -9.52 0.21
N ILE A 186 -5.26 -8.93 1.29
CA ILE A 186 -5.80 -9.67 2.44
C ILE A 186 -7.17 -10.18 2.04
N VAL A 187 -7.28 -11.50 1.93
CA VAL A 187 -8.46 -12.18 1.38
C VAL A 187 -9.09 -13.08 2.44
N ASP A 188 -10.26 -12.71 2.91
CA ASP A 188 -11.05 -13.52 3.85
C ASP A 188 -11.90 -14.57 3.10
N THR A 189 -12.51 -15.47 3.83
CA THR A 189 -13.29 -16.61 3.32
C THR A 189 -14.51 -16.23 2.45
N ASN A 190 -14.94 -14.97 2.46
CA ASN A 190 -16.08 -14.44 1.69
C ASN A 190 -15.68 -13.76 0.37
N CYS A 191 -14.39 -13.72 0.05
CA CYS A 191 -13.83 -13.04 -1.11
C CYS A 191 -13.50 -14.01 -2.25
N ASP A 192 -13.32 -13.52 -3.47
CA ASP A 192 -12.82 -14.29 -4.61
C ASP A 192 -11.29 -14.19 -4.69
N PRO A 193 -10.54 -15.27 -4.46
CA PRO A 193 -9.07 -15.23 -4.52
C PRO A 193 -8.52 -15.10 -5.94
N ASP A 194 -9.31 -15.42 -6.99
CA ASP A 194 -8.84 -15.39 -8.38
C ASP A 194 -8.73 -13.96 -8.94
N GLU A 195 -9.26 -12.97 -8.22
CA GLU A 195 -9.15 -11.57 -8.58
C GLU A 195 -7.82 -10.93 -8.10
N ILE A 196 -7.03 -11.65 -7.29
CA ILE A 196 -5.82 -11.18 -6.59
C ILE A 196 -4.62 -12.00 -7.04
N ASP A 197 -3.53 -11.34 -7.38
CA ASP A 197 -2.30 -12.01 -7.86
C ASP A 197 -1.52 -12.64 -6.68
N TYR A 198 -1.39 -11.91 -5.58
CA TYR A 198 -0.72 -12.37 -4.36
C TYR A 198 -1.72 -12.41 -3.21
N VAL A 199 -2.35 -13.57 -3.04
CA VAL A 199 -3.41 -13.79 -2.05
C VAL A 199 -2.80 -14.03 -0.67
N ILE A 200 -3.17 -13.22 0.32
CA ILE A 200 -2.87 -13.45 1.74
C ILE A 200 -4.17 -13.91 2.42
N PRO A 201 -4.40 -15.22 2.61
CA PRO A 201 -5.62 -15.70 3.27
C PRO A 201 -5.60 -15.30 4.75
N ALA A 202 -6.50 -14.41 5.15
CA ALA A 202 -6.51 -13.86 6.50
C ALA A 202 -7.83 -13.18 6.84
N ASN A 203 -8.06 -12.98 8.13
CA ASN A 203 -9.18 -12.22 8.67
C ASN A 203 -9.01 -10.72 8.36
N ASP A 204 -9.99 -10.14 7.71
CA ASP A 204 -10.06 -8.72 7.36
C ASP A 204 -10.94 -7.88 8.31
N ASP A 205 -11.59 -8.51 9.29
CA ASP A 205 -12.45 -7.87 10.30
C ASP A 205 -11.71 -7.54 11.61
N ALA A 206 -10.64 -8.28 11.92
CA ALA A 206 -9.88 -8.07 13.15
C ALA A 206 -8.83 -6.98 12.97
N ILE A 207 -8.95 -5.86 13.69
CA ILE A 207 -8.00 -4.73 13.64
C ILE A 207 -6.55 -5.20 13.85
N ARG A 208 -6.33 -6.12 14.80
CA ARG A 208 -4.99 -6.66 15.10
C ARG A 208 -4.40 -7.46 13.93
N ALA A 209 -5.25 -8.25 13.26
CA ALA A 209 -4.82 -9.05 12.09
C ALA A 209 -4.45 -8.14 10.91
N VAL A 210 -5.31 -7.19 10.58
CA VAL A 210 -5.06 -6.20 9.52
C VAL A 210 -3.80 -5.40 9.82
N LYS A 211 -3.65 -4.87 11.04
CA LYS A 211 -2.46 -4.10 11.44
C LYS A 211 -1.18 -4.91 11.29
N LEU A 212 -1.17 -6.16 11.79
CA LEU A 212 -0.02 -7.04 11.72
C LEU A 212 0.42 -7.31 10.27
N LEU A 213 -0.52 -7.64 9.40
CA LEU A 213 -0.23 -7.95 8.00
C LEU A 213 0.16 -6.70 7.20
N THR A 214 -0.54 -5.59 7.41
CA THR A 214 -0.21 -4.31 6.75
C THR A 214 1.19 -3.82 7.18
N ALA A 215 1.53 -3.94 8.47
CA ALA A 215 2.87 -3.60 8.96
C ALA A 215 3.96 -4.47 8.31
N LYS A 216 3.71 -5.77 8.11
CA LYS A 216 4.66 -6.66 7.44
C LYS A 216 4.87 -6.30 5.97
N MET A 217 3.82 -5.88 5.26
CA MET A 217 3.95 -5.41 3.88
C MET A 217 4.70 -4.08 3.80
N ALA A 218 4.50 -3.18 4.77
CA ALA A 218 5.28 -1.95 4.88
C ALA A 218 6.76 -2.24 5.23
N ASP A 219 7.04 -3.23 6.10
CA ASP A 219 8.41 -3.68 6.40
C ASP A 219 9.13 -4.17 5.14
N ALA A 220 8.42 -4.91 4.24
CA ALA A 220 8.98 -5.38 2.97
C ALA A 220 9.44 -4.22 2.07
N ILE A 221 8.64 -3.18 2.00
CA ILE A 221 8.95 -1.99 1.19
C ILE A 221 10.15 -1.24 1.76
N LEU A 222 10.19 -1.06 3.09
CA LEU A 222 11.31 -0.41 3.76
C LEU A 222 12.62 -1.19 3.59
N GLU A 223 12.57 -2.53 3.66
CA GLU A 223 13.73 -3.39 3.42
C GLU A 223 14.25 -3.26 1.99
N GLY A 224 13.35 -3.19 0.99
CA GLY A 224 13.71 -2.96 -0.40
C GLY A 224 14.36 -1.58 -0.62
N GLN A 225 13.83 -0.53 -0.01
CA GLN A 225 14.41 0.82 -0.08
C GLN A 225 15.79 0.90 0.55
N GLN A 226 16.03 0.21 1.69
CA GLN A 226 17.34 0.16 2.34
C GLN A 226 18.37 -0.62 1.50
N GLY A 227 17.95 -1.66 0.77
CA GLY A 227 18.79 -2.39 -0.17
C GLY A 227 19.36 -1.49 -1.25
N VAL A 228 18.49 -0.70 -1.88
CA VAL A 228 18.88 0.27 -2.93
C VAL A 228 19.84 1.33 -2.39
N SER A 229 19.54 1.92 -1.23
CA SER A 229 20.39 2.93 -0.62
C SER A 229 21.80 2.42 -0.31
N ASN A 230 21.93 1.15 0.13
CA ASN A 230 23.22 0.54 0.40
C ASN A 230 24.00 0.23 -0.89
N GLU A 231 23.31 -0.15 -1.97
CA GLU A 231 23.93 -0.40 -3.27
C GLU A 231 24.41 0.91 -3.94
N GLU A 232 23.62 1.99 -3.84
CA GLU A 232 24.01 3.31 -4.34
C GLU A 232 25.24 3.85 -3.59
N VAL A 233 25.27 3.76 -2.26
CA VAL A 233 26.42 4.17 -1.45
C VAL A 233 27.65 3.32 -1.76
N ALA A 234 27.49 2.01 -1.97
CA ALA A 234 28.60 1.14 -2.36
C ALA A 234 29.11 1.45 -3.79
N ALA A 235 28.21 1.79 -4.71
CA ALA A 235 28.59 2.19 -6.05
C ALA A 235 29.34 3.53 -6.06
N GLU A 236 28.91 4.54 -5.30
CA GLU A 236 29.60 5.82 -5.15
C GLU A 236 31.00 5.63 -4.52
N GLN A 237 31.13 4.79 -3.50
CA GLN A 237 32.44 4.49 -2.89
C GLN A 237 33.41 3.79 -3.83
N ASN A 238 32.91 2.90 -4.72
CA ASN A 238 33.74 2.25 -5.72
C ASN A 238 34.20 3.23 -6.81
N ILE A 239 33.37 4.20 -7.22
CA ILE A 239 33.76 5.24 -8.19
C ILE A 239 34.85 6.14 -7.60
N ASP A 240 34.72 6.54 -6.33
CA ASP A 240 35.73 7.34 -5.62
C ASP A 240 37.07 6.60 -5.46
N LEU A 241 37.07 5.28 -5.33
CA LEU A 241 38.27 4.46 -5.26
C LEU A 241 38.94 4.35 -6.64
N ASP A 242 38.18 4.09 -7.69
CA ASP A 242 38.68 4.03 -9.07
C ASP A 242 39.25 5.39 -9.58
N GLU A 243 38.68 6.49 -9.14
CA GLU A 243 39.21 7.84 -9.48
C GLU A 243 40.52 8.15 -8.72
N LYS A 244 40.63 7.69 -7.46
CA LYS A 244 41.88 7.82 -6.69
C LYS A 244 43.01 6.97 -7.23
N GLU A 245 42.75 5.70 -7.59
CA GLU A 245 43.74 4.82 -8.21
C GLU A 245 44.25 5.39 -9.55
N LYS A 246 43.36 5.95 -10.38
CA LYS A 246 43.74 6.60 -11.64
C LYS A 246 44.55 7.88 -11.43
N SER A 247 44.30 8.65 -10.40
CA SER A 247 45.09 9.85 -10.08
C SER A 247 46.48 9.50 -9.55
N GLU A 248 46.62 8.43 -8.77
CA GLU A 248 47.91 7.95 -8.28
C GLU A 248 48.75 7.30 -9.40
N GLU A 249 48.14 6.58 -10.36
CA GLU A 249 48.85 6.04 -11.55
C GLU A 249 49.35 7.15 -12.51
N THR A 250 48.64 8.28 -12.61
CA THR A 250 49.05 9.41 -13.44
C THR A 250 50.19 10.19 -12.79
N GLU A 251 50.24 10.35 -11.47
CA GLU A 251 51.37 10.97 -10.76
C GLU A 251 52.66 10.12 -10.78
N ALA A 252 52.51 8.78 -10.77
CA ALA A 252 53.67 7.85 -10.82
C ALA A 252 54.30 7.72 -12.22
N THR A 253 53.65 8.24 -13.27
CA THR A 253 54.20 8.20 -14.65
C THR A 253 54.84 9.53 -15.10
N GLU A 254 54.76 10.60 -14.27
CA GLU A 254 55.40 11.90 -14.56
C GLU A 254 56.70 12.15 -13.76
N GLU A 255 57.20 11.21 -12.90
CA GLU A 255 58.53 11.21 -12.32
C GLU A 255 59.44 10.24 -13.10
#